data_928055e19b43043ecfde0a4ff1fb8aca
#
_entry.id   928055e19b43043ecfde0a4ff1fb8aca
#
_cell.length_a   1.000
_cell.length_b   1.000
_cell.length_c   1.000
_cell.angle_alpha   90.00
_cell.angle_beta   90.00
_cell.angle_gamma   90.00
#
_symmetry.space_group_name_H-M   'P 1'
#
loop_
_entity.id
_entity.type
_entity.pdbx_description
1 polymer ?
#
loop_
_entity_poly.entity_id
_entity_poly.type
_entity_poly.pdbx_seq_one_letter_code
_entity_poly.pdbx_strand_id
1 'polypeptide(L)'
;MLSELPRQPRSSNLLVGFDTADDAGVFRLQDDLALVQTLDFFTPIVDDPFDYGRIAALNSLSDVWAMAGTPVTALSVTCFPKKGMDWAILSEVMRGGLEVLSQHEVSLLGGHSVDNEQIMFGYAVTGTIHPDRVATNAAARPGELLVLTKPIGTGVISTGIKFQTAESSVAAAAVGAMLLPGEAAARAMRDFHLRCATDVTGFGLLGHLWEVAQASRVSLEIDSARVPLLKGALELAGQKMLTSGDKTNREFVGSGVALREGIPPELISLLFDPQTAGGILMSVPQQKVKSLLAQLRRTYPSAGVIGRVAGWGNPAILVH
;
A
#
# COMPACT_ATOMS: atom_id res chain seq x y z
N MET A 1 -4.78 19.80 2.26
CA MET A 1 -3.44 20.31 2.66
C MET A 1 -2.53 20.50 1.44
N LEU A 2 -2.11 19.46 0.70
CA LEU A 2 -1.21 19.64 -0.47
C LEU A 2 -1.82 20.49 -1.60
N SER A 3 -3.14 20.45 -1.79
CA SER A 3 -3.88 21.27 -2.76
C SER A 3 -3.83 22.78 -2.50
N GLU A 4 -3.46 23.17 -1.29
CA GLU A 4 -3.34 24.58 -0.89
C GLU A 4 -1.92 25.15 -1.09
N LEU A 5 -0.97 24.25 -1.42
CA LEU A 5 0.39 24.69 -1.69
C LEU A 5 0.49 25.39 -3.04
N PRO A 6 1.33 26.44 -3.15
CA PRO A 6 1.60 27.06 -4.43
C PRO A 6 2.23 26.03 -5.38
N ARG A 7 1.77 26.02 -6.63
CA ARG A 7 2.33 25.14 -7.65
C ARG A 7 3.80 25.43 -7.86
N GLN A 8 4.63 24.38 -7.79
CA GLN A 8 6.02 24.50 -8.16
C GLN A 8 6.17 24.81 -9.66
N PRO A 9 7.22 25.56 -10.08
CA PRO A 9 7.56 25.67 -11.50
C PRO A 9 7.76 24.24 -12.04
N ARG A 10 7.01 23.90 -13.09
CA ARG A 10 7.09 22.56 -13.72
C ARG A 10 8.46 22.40 -14.38
N SER A 11 9.29 21.52 -13.80
CA SER A 11 10.44 20.96 -14.51
C SER A 11 9.96 19.91 -15.51
N SER A 12 10.50 19.92 -16.74
CA SER A 12 10.25 18.85 -17.72
C SER A 12 10.75 17.48 -17.24
N ASN A 13 11.60 17.46 -16.22
CA ASN A 13 12.13 16.26 -15.60
C ASN A 13 11.24 15.71 -14.48
N LEU A 14 10.28 16.49 -13.96
CA LEU A 14 9.31 15.98 -12.99
C LEU A 14 8.23 15.19 -13.73
N LEU A 15 8.31 13.85 -13.66
CA LEU A 15 7.37 12.95 -14.33
C LEU A 15 6.12 12.70 -13.50
N VAL A 16 6.30 12.50 -12.18
CA VAL A 16 5.24 12.31 -11.19
C VAL A 16 5.55 13.18 -9.98
N GLY A 17 4.63 14.06 -9.61
CA GLY A 17 4.71 14.92 -8.44
C GLY A 17 3.57 14.65 -7.48
N PHE A 18 3.38 15.52 -6.49
CA PHE A 18 2.32 15.39 -5.49
C PHE A 18 0.90 15.70 -6.03
N ASP A 19 0.79 16.16 -7.28
CA ASP A 19 -0.49 16.61 -7.89
C ASP A 19 -1.46 15.46 -8.19
N THR A 20 -0.95 14.24 -8.38
CA THR A 20 -1.70 13.06 -8.85
C THR A 20 -1.91 11.99 -7.79
N ALA A 21 -1.49 12.26 -6.54
CA ALA A 21 -1.60 11.33 -5.41
C ALA A 21 -1.10 9.91 -5.76
N ASP A 22 0.01 9.82 -6.49
CA ASP A 22 0.72 8.58 -6.76
C ASP A 22 1.56 8.17 -5.54
N ASP A 23 1.92 6.90 -5.45
CA ASP A 23 2.61 6.30 -4.30
C ASP A 23 4.02 6.91 -4.07
N ALA A 24 4.71 7.32 -5.15
CA ALA A 24 6.02 7.94 -5.07
C ALA A 24 6.22 9.06 -6.09
N GLY A 25 7.11 10.01 -5.78
CA GLY A 25 7.58 11.01 -6.73
C GLY A 25 8.55 10.42 -7.74
N VAL A 26 8.45 10.83 -9.03
CA VAL A 26 9.35 10.36 -10.09
C VAL A 26 10.02 11.53 -10.80
N PHE A 27 11.34 11.52 -10.81
CA PHE A 27 12.16 12.57 -11.43
C PHE A 27 13.15 11.99 -12.43
N ARG A 28 13.09 12.45 -13.69
CA ARG A 28 13.99 12.02 -14.77
C ARG A 28 15.39 12.57 -14.54
N LEU A 29 16.39 11.71 -14.56
CA LEU A 29 17.80 12.07 -14.54
C LEU A 29 18.41 12.05 -15.94
N GLN A 30 18.05 11.03 -16.73
CA GLN A 30 18.53 10.80 -18.11
C GLN A 30 17.36 10.29 -18.96
N ASP A 31 17.54 10.12 -20.25
CA ASP A 31 16.49 9.68 -21.15
C ASP A 31 15.94 8.29 -20.82
N ASP A 32 16.78 7.42 -20.26
CA ASP A 32 16.44 6.04 -19.89
C ASP A 32 16.43 5.80 -18.37
N LEU A 33 16.67 6.83 -17.54
CA LEU A 33 16.78 6.71 -16.08
C LEU A 33 15.99 7.79 -15.35
N ALA A 34 15.11 7.37 -14.45
CA ALA A 34 14.43 8.23 -13.49
C ALA A 34 14.60 7.70 -12.07
N LEU A 35 14.62 8.61 -11.10
CA LEU A 35 14.52 8.31 -9.68
C LEU A 35 13.05 8.13 -9.30
N VAL A 36 12.79 7.18 -8.40
CA VAL A 36 11.53 7.01 -7.67
C VAL A 36 11.83 7.26 -6.20
N GLN A 37 11.16 8.22 -5.57
CA GLN A 37 11.43 8.59 -4.19
C GLN A 37 10.16 8.64 -3.35
N THR A 38 10.23 8.02 -2.18
CA THR A 38 9.16 8.01 -1.19
C THR A 38 9.71 8.12 0.23
N LEU A 39 8.82 8.36 1.18
CA LEU A 39 9.10 8.38 2.62
C LEU A 39 7.89 7.86 3.37
N ASP A 40 8.05 6.73 4.06
CA ASP A 40 7.03 6.15 4.93
C ASP A 40 7.59 5.79 6.30
N PHE A 41 6.88 6.18 7.36
CA PHE A 41 7.16 5.76 8.74
C PHE A 41 5.88 5.80 9.57
N PHE A 42 5.76 4.89 10.51
CA PHE A 42 4.55 4.74 11.31
C PHE A 42 4.84 4.19 12.70
N THR A 43 3.84 4.17 13.55
CA THR A 43 3.92 3.64 14.92
C THR A 43 3.85 2.11 14.94
N PRO A 44 4.35 1.41 15.98
CA PRO A 44 4.26 -0.03 16.07
C PRO A 44 2.82 -0.55 15.92
N ILE A 45 2.67 -1.57 15.08
CA ILE A 45 1.39 -2.23 14.78
C ILE A 45 1.40 -3.72 15.15
N VAL A 46 2.53 -4.22 15.59
CA VAL A 46 2.79 -5.56 16.12
C VAL A 46 3.65 -5.46 17.38
N ASP A 47 3.61 -6.49 18.22
CA ASP A 47 4.32 -6.47 19.52
C ASP A 47 5.80 -6.83 19.37
N ASP A 48 6.17 -7.65 18.37
CA ASP A 48 7.55 -8.05 18.14
C ASP A 48 8.33 -6.93 17.46
N PRO A 49 9.40 -6.38 18.08
CA PRO A 49 10.15 -5.26 17.51
C PRO A 49 10.91 -5.63 16.22
N PHE A 50 11.35 -6.87 16.09
CA PHE A 50 12.03 -7.33 14.88
C PHE A 50 11.06 -7.39 13.69
N ASP A 51 9.86 -7.96 13.89
CA ASP A 51 8.82 -7.98 12.87
C ASP A 51 8.31 -6.58 12.54
N TYR A 52 8.19 -5.68 13.53
CA TYR A 52 7.86 -4.27 13.27
C TYR A 52 8.88 -3.63 12.31
N GLY A 53 10.18 -3.85 12.55
CA GLY A 53 11.25 -3.35 11.67
C GLY A 53 11.16 -3.92 10.25
N ARG A 54 10.88 -5.22 10.10
CA ARG A 54 10.69 -5.89 8.80
C ARG A 54 9.50 -5.32 8.04
N ILE A 55 8.36 -5.16 8.73
CA ILE A 55 7.14 -4.61 8.15
C ILE A 55 7.35 -3.15 7.73
N ALA A 56 8.04 -2.35 8.56
CA ALA A 56 8.35 -0.96 8.24
C ALA A 56 9.21 -0.83 6.97
N ALA A 57 10.20 -1.70 6.80
CA ALA A 57 11.00 -1.72 5.58
C ALA A 57 10.16 -2.12 4.36
N LEU A 58 9.35 -3.19 4.45
CA LEU A 58 8.50 -3.63 3.34
C LEU A 58 7.44 -2.60 2.96
N ASN A 59 6.86 -1.91 3.93
CA ASN A 59 5.91 -0.83 3.69
C ASN A 59 6.57 0.32 2.92
N SER A 60 7.75 0.78 3.36
CA SER A 60 8.46 1.86 2.68
C SER A 60 8.98 1.49 1.28
N LEU A 61 9.29 0.20 1.04
CA LEU A 61 9.70 -0.29 -0.27
C LEU A 61 8.50 -0.44 -1.23
N SER A 62 7.28 -0.58 -0.67
CA SER A 62 6.07 -0.91 -1.42
C SER A 62 5.73 0.17 -2.46
N ASP A 63 5.85 1.44 -2.11
CA ASP A 63 5.60 2.56 -3.02
C ASP A 63 6.46 2.49 -4.29
N VAL A 64 7.76 2.17 -4.13
CA VAL A 64 8.65 2.02 -5.28
C VAL A 64 8.23 0.84 -6.14
N TRP A 65 7.80 -0.28 -5.53
CA TRP A 65 7.29 -1.44 -6.26
C TRP A 65 5.95 -1.16 -6.94
N ALA A 66 5.06 -0.38 -6.30
CA ALA A 66 3.78 0.01 -6.89
C ALA A 66 3.95 0.87 -8.14
N MET A 67 5.00 1.72 -8.17
CA MET A 67 5.40 2.46 -9.36
C MET A 67 6.10 1.60 -10.43
N ALA A 68 6.21 0.26 -10.25
CA ALA A 68 6.98 -0.69 -11.05
C ALA A 68 8.50 -0.46 -11.01
N GLY A 69 9.00 0.34 -10.06
CA GLY A 69 10.41 0.66 -9.86
C GLY A 69 11.21 -0.46 -9.19
N THR A 70 12.50 -0.22 -9.06
CA THR A 70 13.45 -1.07 -8.32
C THR A 70 14.07 -0.23 -7.21
N PRO A 71 13.81 -0.53 -5.92
CA PRO A 71 14.47 0.13 -4.80
C PRO A 71 16.00 -0.09 -4.86
N VAL A 72 16.78 0.91 -4.47
CA VAL A 72 18.25 0.86 -4.55
C VAL A 72 18.89 1.26 -3.21
N THR A 73 18.39 2.33 -2.58
CA THR A 73 18.94 2.84 -1.32
C THR A 73 17.84 3.26 -0.37
N ALA A 74 18.15 3.25 0.93
CA ALA A 74 17.28 3.70 1.99
C ALA A 74 18.01 4.55 3.03
N LEU A 75 17.29 5.49 3.65
CA LEU A 75 17.66 6.22 4.86
C LEU A 75 16.65 5.92 5.94
N SER A 76 17.07 5.51 7.14
CA SER A 76 16.16 5.26 8.25
C SER A 76 15.63 6.56 8.86
N VAL A 77 14.34 6.57 9.19
CA VAL A 77 13.68 7.62 9.95
C VAL A 77 13.23 7.01 11.28
N THR A 78 13.76 7.54 12.38
CA THR A 78 13.57 6.94 13.71
C THR A 78 13.12 7.99 14.71
N CYS A 79 11.96 7.81 15.32
CA CYS A 79 11.53 8.52 16.52
C CYS A 79 11.53 7.51 17.66
N PHE A 80 12.31 7.77 18.74
CA PHE A 80 12.45 6.84 19.84
C PHE A 80 12.75 7.58 21.14
N PRO A 81 12.11 7.19 22.29
CA PRO A 81 12.32 7.87 23.55
C PRO A 81 13.72 7.59 24.11
N LYS A 82 14.44 8.63 24.47
CA LYS A 82 15.77 8.52 25.12
C LYS A 82 15.72 7.94 26.53
N LYS A 83 14.55 8.03 27.19
CA LYS A 83 14.34 7.58 28.57
C LYS A 83 13.12 6.69 28.67
N GLY A 84 13.14 5.73 29.58
CA GLY A 84 11.99 4.89 29.90
C GLY A 84 11.78 3.68 28.96
N MET A 85 12.64 3.50 27.96
CA MET A 85 12.59 2.35 27.06
C MET A 85 14.00 1.79 26.82
N ASP A 86 14.10 0.47 26.68
CA ASP A 86 15.37 -0.20 26.43
C ASP A 86 15.79 -0.01 24.96
N TRP A 87 17.03 0.43 24.76
CA TRP A 87 17.64 0.59 23.44
C TRP A 87 17.77 -0.73 22.66
N ALA A 88 17.74 -1.87 23.35
CA ALA A 88 17.70 -3.19 22.73
C ALA A 88 16.45 -3.34 21.82
N ILE A 89 15.32 -2.73 22.17
CA ILE A 89 14.11 -2.71 21.35
C ILE A 89 14.38 -2.03 20.00
N LEU A 90 15.01 -0.84 20.02
CA LEU A 90 15.37 -0.13 18.78
C LEU A 90 16.37 -0.94 17.95
N SER A 91 17.32 -1.60 18.60
CA SER A 91 18.30 -2.45 17.91
C SER A 91 17.62 -3.60 17.17
N GLU A 92 16.59 -4.23 17.77
CA GLU A 92 15.80 -5.28 17.10
C GLU A 92 14.98 -4.73 15.94
N VAL A 93 14.35 -3.56 16.09
CA VAL A 93 13.62 -2.89 14.99
C VAL A 93 14.56 -2.62 13.81
N MET A 94 15.73 -2.02 14.07
CA MET A 94 16.71 -1.73 13.02
C MET A 94 17.27 -3.00 12.39
N ARG A 95 17.50 -4.06 13.15
CA ARG A 95 17.97 -5.36 12.67
C ARG A 95 16.95 -6.00 11.73
N GLY A 96 15.67 -5.98 12.11
CA GLY A 96 14.58 -6.49 11.26
C GLY A 96 14.47 -5.74 9.94
N GLY A 97 14.52 -4.41 9.99
CA GLY A 97 14.51 -3.60 8.78
C GLY A 97 15.72 -3.84 7.87
N LEU A 98 16.92 -3.93 8.45
CA LEU A 98 18.15 -4.21 7.70
C LEU A 98 18.14 -5.59 7.04
N GLU A 99 17.53 -6.61 7.69
CA GLU A 99 17.35 -7.93 7.09
C GLU A 99 16.56 -7.83 5.78
N VAL A 100 15.42 -7.13 5.79
CA VAL A 100 14.58 -6.95 4.59
C VAL A 100 15.34 -6.15 3.51
N LEU A 101 15.96 -5.03 3.87
CA LEU A 101 16.74 -4.24 2.91
C LEU A 101 17.82 -5.10 2.23
N SER A 102 18.51 -5.94 3.02
CA SER A 102 19.57 -6.83 2.49
C SER A 102 19.01 -7.92 1.57
N GLN A 103 17.84 -8.51 1.90
CA GLN A 103 17.17 -9.51 1.07
C GLN A 103 16.77 -8.96 -0.31
N HIS A 104 16.49 -7.64 -0.39
CA HIS A 104 16.10 -6.96 -1.63
C HIS A 104 17.22 -6.11 -2.25
N GLU A 105 18.47 -6.33 -1.82
CA GLU A 105 19.67 -5.65 -2.35
C GLU A 105 19.60 -4.12 -2.23
N VAL A 106 18.87 -3.60 -1.20
CA VAL A 106 18.75 -2.17 -0.91
C VAL A 106 19.82 -1.74 0.09
N SER A 107 20.66 -0.79 -0.28
CA SER A 107 21.73 -0.29 0.59
C SER A 107 21.19 0.72 1.61
N LEU A 108 21.38 0.44 2.89
CA LEU A 108 21.13 1.43 3.96
C LEU A 108 22.29 2.42 4.01
N LEU A 109 22.01 3.69 3.68
CA LEU A 109 23.04 4.75 3.61
C LEU A 109 23.22 5.51 4.92
N GLY A 110 22.33 5.33 5.90
CA GLY A 110 22.30 6.04 7.15
C GLY A 110 20.87 6.39 7.54
N GLY A 111 20.65 7.56 8.13
CA GLY A 111 19.31 7.99 8.53
C GLY A 111 19.38 9.10 9.57
N HIS A 112 18.24 9.39 10.19
CA HIS A 112 18.12 10.38 11.25
C HIS A 112 17.25 9.86 12.40
N SER A 113 17.64 10.16 13.64
CA SER A 113 16.88 9.80 14.83
C SER A 113 16.51 11.02 15.63
N VAL A 114 15.28 11.05 16.13
CA VAL A 114 14.70 12.12 16.95
C VAL A 114 14.23 11.53 18.27
N ASP A 115 14.51 12.26 19.38
CA ASP A 115 13.94 11.96 20.70
C ASP A 115 12.44 12.28 20.70
N ASN A 116 11.60 11.27 20.89
CA ASN A 116 10.15 11.42 20.90
C ASN A 116 9.52 10.36 21.81
N GLU A 117 8.49 10.73 22.55
CA GLU A 117 7.76 9.80 23.43
C GLU A 117 7.10 8.64 22.66
N GLN A 118 6.65 8.90 21.44
CA GLN A 118 6.04 7.91 20.59
C GLN A 118 7.07 7.32 19.62
N ILE A 119 7.19 5.99 19.63
CA ILE A 119 8.00 5.29 18.65
C ILE A 119 7.37 5.45 17.28
N MET A 120 8.18 5.87 16.30
CA MET A 120 7.87 5.79 14.87
C MET A 120 9.13 5.37 14.12
N PHE A 121 8.96 4.49 13.16
CA PHE A 121 10.07 3.95 12.38
C PHE A 121 9.65 3.70 10.93
N GLY A 122 10.58 3.90 10.02
CA GLY A 122 10.44 3.64 8.60
C GLY A 122 11.63 4.16 7.82
N TYR A 123 11.44 4.37 6.51
CA TYR A 123 12.53 4.71 5.61
C TYR A 123 12.12 5.73 4.55
N ALA A 124 13.07 6.61 4.22
CA ALA A 124 13.06 7.29 2.93
C ALA A 124 13.76 6.37 1.92
N VAL A 125 13.06 5.99 0.87
CA VAL A 125 13.54 5.05 -0.14
C VAL A 125 13.78 5.76 -1.46
N THR A 126 14.92 5.47 -2.07
CA THR A 126 15.21 5.86 -3.46
C THR A 126 15.30 4.60 -4.32
N GLY A 127 14.50 4.58 -5.36
CA GLY A 127 14.53 3.55 -6.40
C GLY A 127 14.83 4.14 -7.77
N THR A 128 14.90 3.27 -8.77
CA THR A 128 15.11 3.63 -10.18
C THR A 128 14.10 2.98 -11.08
N ILE A 129 13.81 3.64 -12.21
CA ILE A 129 12.93 3.12 -13.25
C ILE A 129 13.26 3.77 -14.59
N HIS A 130 12.97 3.07 -15.68
CA HIS A 130 12.95 3.71 -17.01
C HIS A 130 11.74 4.66 -17.10
N PRO A 131 11.89 5.93 -17.53
CA PRO A 131 10.82 6.93 -17.57
C PRO A 131 9.53 6.44 -18.25
N ASP A 132 9.67 5.68 -19.35
CA ASP A 132 8.53 5.15 -20.10
C ASP A 132 7.86 3.92 -19.47
N ARG A 133 8.33 3.44 -18.32
CA ARG A 133 7.79 2.24 -17.65
C ARG A 133 7.10 2.51 -16.33
N VAL A 134 7.01 3.76 -15.93
CA VAL A 134 6.36 4.16 -14.67
C VAL A 134 4.90 3.73 -14.67
N ALA A 135 4.46 3.04 -13.64
CA ALA A 135 3.06 2.80 -13.33
C ALA A 135 2.54 3.95 -12.46
N THR A 136 1.31 4.42 -12.71
CA THR A 136 0.71 5.55 -12.00
C THR A 136 -0.77 5.31 -11.75
N ASN A 137 -1.37 6.09 -10.86
CA ASN A 137 -2.82 6.09 -10.62
C ASN A 137 -3.62 6.61 -11.84
N ALA A 138 -2.99 7.37 -12.72
CA ALA A 138 -3.64 8.07 -13.83
C ALA A 138 -3.75 7.24 -15.13
N ALA A 139 -3.49 5.94 -15.11
CA ALA A 139 -3.36 5.13 -16.32
C ALA A 139 -4.39 4.02 -16.49
N ALA A 140 -5.40 3.90 -15.61
CA ALA A 140 -6.49 2.91 -15.75
C ALA A 140 -7.38 3.22 -16.94
N ARG A 141 -7.83 2.18 -17.64
CA ARG A 141 -8.66 2.32 -18.86
C ARG A 141 -9.94 1.51 -18.77
N PRO A 142 -11.08 2.03 -19.26
CA PRO A 142 -12.32 1.27 -19.36
C PRO A 142 -12.13 -0.09 -20.05
N GLY A 143 -12.72 -1.15 -19.46
CA GLY A 143 -12.61 -2.53 -19.94
C GLY A 143 -11.47 -3.33 -19.30
N GLU A 144 -10.58 -2.70 -18.54
CA GLU A 144 -9.57 -3.40 -17.75
C GLU A 144 -10.18 -4.02 -16.48
N LEU A 145 -9.52 -5.04 -15.93
CA LEU A 145 -9.89 -5.70 -14.69
C LEU A 145 -8.98 -5.24 -13.56
N LEU A 146 -9.55 -5.13 -12.35
CA LEU A 146 -8.82 -4.77 -11.14
C LEU A 146 -8.34 -6.03 -10.45
N VAL A 147 -7.03 -6.17 -10.29
CA VAL A 147 -6.37 -7.30 -9.64
C VAL A 147 -5.72 -6.85 -8.35
N LEU A 148 -6.03 -7.50 -7.23
CA LEU A 148 -5.42 -7.27 -5.91
C LEU A 148 -4.55 -8.47 -5.54
N THR A 149 -3.32 -8.21 -5.03
CA THR A 149 -2.34 -9.27 -4.76
C THR A 149 -2.51 -9.91 -3.38
N LYS A 150 -2.78 -9.13 -2.34
CA LYS A 150 -2.87 -9.62 -0.96
C LYS A 150 -4.26 -9.41 -0.37
N PRO A 151 -4.66 -10.19 0.65
CA PRO A 151 -5.90 -9.95 1.39
C PRO A 151 -5.82 -8.66 2.21
N ILE A 152 -6.99 -8.08 2.51
CA ILE A 152 -7.14 -6.91 3.39
C ILE A 152 -7.57 -7.33 4.80
N GLY A 153 -7.44 -6.40 5.78
CA GLY A 153 -7.85 -6.58 7.17
C GLY A 153 -6.71 -6.41 8.18
N THR A 154 -5.53 -5.93 7.76
CA THR A 154 -4.37 -5.76 8.64
C THR A 154 -4.63 -4.75 9.75
N GLY A 155 -5.33 -3.65 9.49
CA GLY A 155 -5.64 -2.63 10.49
C GLY A 155 -6.60 -3.12 11.56
N VAL A 156 -7.67 -3.79 11.17
CA VAL A 156 -8.63 -4.43 12.10
C VAL A 156 -7.92 -5.48 12.97
N ILE A 157 -7.07 -6.32 12.38
CA ILE A 157 -6.33 -7.35 13.15
C ILE A 157 -5.30 -6.70 14.07
N SER A 158 -4.56 -5.68 13.63
CA SER A 158 -3.61 -4.95 14.49
C SER A 158 -4.33 -4.27 15.67
N THR A 159 -5.55 -3.77 15.44
CA THR A 159 -6.41 -3.27 16.53
C THR A 159 -6.77 -4.41 17.50
N GLY A 160 -7.14 -5.57 16.98
CA GLY A 160 -7.40 -6.76 17.77
C GLY A 160 -6.18 -7.25 18.59
N ILE A 161 -4.96 -7.15 18.04
CA ILE A 161 -3.70 -7.43 18.75
C ILE A 161 -3.54 -6.43 19.91
N LYS A 162 -3.65 -5.15 19.62
CA LYS A 162 -3.53 -4.07 20.64
C LYS A 162 -4.48 -4.25 21.82
N PHE A 163 -5.70 -4.71 21.59
CA PHE A 163 -6.71 -4.95 22.61
C PHE A 163 -6.76 -6.40 23.13
N GLN A 164 -5.79 -7.24 22.71
CA GLN A 164 -5.67 -8.64 23.11
C GLN A 164 -6.93 -9.49 22.81
N THR A 165 -7.63 -9.17 21.73
CA THR A 165 -8.83 -9.88 21.25
C THR A 165 -8.54 -10.77 20.05
N ALA A 166 -7.45 -10.52 19.32
CA ALA A 166 -7.04 -11.35 18.18
C ALA A 166 -6.43 -12.68 18.67
N GLU A 167 -6.89 -13.80 18.13
CA GLU A 167 -6.24 -15.08 18.36
C GLU A 167 -4.80 -15.07 17.78
N SER A 168 -3.88 -15.81 18.43
CA SER A 168 -2.48 -15.87 17.99
C SER A 168 -2.32 -16.33 16.53
N SER A 169 -3.19 -17.23 16.06
CA SER A 169 -3.19 -17.70 14.67
C SER A 169 -3.62 -16.61 13.68
N VAL A 170 -4.55 -15.74 14.08
CA VAL A 170 -5.02 -14.58 13.27
C VAL A 170 -3.93 -13.51 13.22
N ALA A 171 -3.31 -13.20 14.35
CA ALA A 171 -2.19 -12.27 14.45
C ALA A 171 -1.01 -12.73 13.55
N ALA A 172 -0.62 -14.01 13.67
CA ALA A 172 0.46 -14.58 12.85
C ALA A 172 0.15 -14.55 11.34
N ALA A 173 -1.11 -14.79 10.94
CA ALA A 173 -1.51 -14.71 9.53
C ALA A 173 -1.42 -13.26 9.00
N ALA A 174 -1.80 -12.26 9.80
CA ALA A 174 -1.68 -10.86 9.42
C ALA A 174 -0.21 -10.43 9.30
N VAL A 175 0.63 -10.78 10.27
CA VAL A 175 2.09 -10.55 10.21
C VAL A 175 2.67 -11.22 8.96
N GLY A 176 2.33 -12.49 8.69
CA GLY A 176 2.79 -13.20 7.49
C GLY A 176 2.38 -12.51 6.19
N ALA A 177 1.16 -11.94 6.10
CA ALA A 177 0.71 -11.20 4.94
C ALA A 177 1.45 -9.86 4.77
N MET A 178 1.71 -9.13 5.86
CA MET A 178 2.49 -7.89 5.85
C MET A 178 3.96 -8.15 5.45
N LEU A 179 4.51 -9.31 5.80
CA LEU A 179 5.87 -9.71 5.45
C LEU A 179 6.04 -10.23 4.01
N LEU A 180 4.97 -10.34 3.21
CA LEU A 180 5.09 -10.65 1.79
C LEU A 180 5.54 -9.38 1.02
N PRO A 181 6.69 -9.39 0.32
CA PRO A 181 7.18 -8.22 -0.42
C PRO A 181 6.37 -7.95 -1.68
N GLY A 182 6.30 -6.68 -2.11
CA GLY A 182 5.69 -6.25 -3.38
C GLY A 182 6.52 -6.53 -4.63
N GLU A 183 7.78 -6.97 -4.49
CA GLU A 183 8.73 -7.13 -5.59
C GLU A 183 8.23 -8.04 -6.73
N ALA A 184 7.61 -9.17 -6.39
CA ALA A 184 7.08 -10.09 -7.40
C ALA A 184 5.94 -9.46 -8.22
N ALA A 185 5.15 -8.57 -7.60
CA ALA A 185 4.12 -7.79 -8.28
C ALA A 185 4.75 -6.74 -9.22
N ALA A 186 5.76 -6.00 -8.76
CA ALA A 186 6.50 -5.05 -9.59
C ALA A 186 7.15 -5.74 -10.81
N ARG A 187 7.74 -6.92 -10.61
CA ARG A 187 8.28 -7.73 -11.71
C ARG A 187 7.20 -8.11 -12.71
N ALA A 188 6.05 -8.61 -12.22
CA ALA A 188 4.92 -8.96 -13.08
C ALA A 188 4.40 -7.73 -13.84
N MET A 189 4.31 -6.56 -13.22
CA MET A 189 3.92 -5.32 -13.91
C MET A 189 4.88 -4.99 -15.07
N ARG A 190 6.18 -5.13 -14.87
CA ARG A 190 7.18 -4.93 -15.94
C ARG A 190 7.04 -5.95 -17.05
N ASP A 191 6.90 -7.24 -16.72
CA ASP A 191 6.76 -8.34 -17.69
C ASP A 191 5.52 -8.20 -18.56
N PHE A 192 4.42 -7.75 -17.96
CA PHE A 192 3.14 -7.54 -18.64
C PHE A 192 2.93 -6.11 -19.15
N HIS A 193 3.91 -5.21 -18.99
CA HIS A 193 3.81 -3.80 -19.38
C HIS A 193 2.54 -3.13 -18.85
N LEU A 194 2.26 -3.32 -17.55
CA LEU A 194 1.16 -2.65 -16.87
C LEU A 194 1.55 -1.22 -16.52
N ARG A 195 0.58 -0.31 -16.58
CA ARG A 195 0.81 1.14 -16.44
C ARG A 195 0.04 1.77 -15.29
N CYS A 196 -0.91 1.05 -14.71
CA CYS A 196 -1.71 1.53 -13.61
C CYS A 196 -1.64 0.54 -12.45
N ALA A 197 -1.14 1.04 -11.32
CA ALA A 197 -1.09 0.33 -10.06
C ALA A 197 -0.95 1.32 -8.91
N THR A 198 -1.32 0.87 -7.72
CA THR A 198 -1.06 1.49 -6.42
C THR A 198 -0.90 0.38 -5.38
N ASP A 199 -0.23 0.65 -4.26
CA ASP A 199 -0.31 -0.24 -3.12
C ASP A 199 -1.47 0.17 -2.19
N VAL A 200 -2.06 -0.80 -1.53
CA VAL A 200 -3.21 -0.57 -0.64
C VAL A 200 -2.69 -0.40 0.79
N THR A 201 -2.61 0.84 1.25
CA THR A 201 -2.07 1.20 2.57
C THR A 201 -3.04 2.04 3.40
N GLY A 202 -2.66 3.18 3.90
CA GLY A 202 -3.36 3.98 4.92
C GLY A 202 -4.77 4.42 4.56
N PHE A 203 -5.08 4.66 3.29
CA PHE A 203 -6.43 5.06 2.83
C PHE A 203 -7.39 3.87 2.65
N GLY A 204 -6.92 2.63 2.86
CA GLY A 204 -7.71 1.43 2.65
C GLY A 204 -8.01 1.16 1.17
N LEU A 205 -8.63 0.03 0.88
CA LEU A 205 -8.89 -0.35 -0.52
C LEU A 205 -9.73 0.69 -1.27
N LEU A 206 -10.82 1.19 -0.66
CA LEU A 206 -11.69 2.17 -1.33
C LEU A 206 -11.08 3.55 -1.46
N GLY A 207 -10.19 3.96 -0.54
CA GLY A 207 -9.47 5.22 -0.66
C GLY A 207 -8.48 5.21 -1.82
N HIS A 208 -7.67 4.15 -1.96
CA HIS A 208 -6.74 4.02 -3.08
C HIS A 208 -7.46 3.81 -4.42
N LEU A 209 -8.56 3.07 -4.44
CA LEU A 209 -9.42 2.99 -5.63
C LEU A 209 -9.99 4.36 -6.02
N TRP A 210 -10.32 5.21 -5.03
CA TRP A 210 -10.78 6.57 -5.27
C TRP A 210 -9.70 7.43 -5.94
N GLU A 211 -8.47 7.35 -5.46
CA GLU A 211 -7.32 8.05 -6.08
C GLU A 211 -7.12 7.61 -7.54
N VAL A 212 -7.15 6.30 -7.81
CA VAL A 212 -7.07 5.75 -9.17
C VAL A 212 -8.23 6.23 -10.04
N ALA A 213 -9.47 6.22 -9.53
CA ALA A 213 -10.65 6.67 -10.28
C ALA A 213 -10.54 8.14 -10.67
N GLN A 214 -10.13 9.00 -9.73
CA GLN A 214 -9.98 10.44 -9.95
C GLN A 214 -8.84 10.76 -10.92
N ALA A 215 -7.65 10.16 -10.69
CA ALA A 215 -6.47 10.40 -11.51
C ALA A 215 -6.65 9.90 -12.96
N SER A 216 -7.28 8.75 -13.13
CA SER A 216 -7.54 8.13 -14.45
C SER A 216 -8.81 8.66 -15.13
N ARG A 217 -9.68 9.38 -14.42
CA ARG A 217 -11.01 9.79 -14.89
C ARG A 217 -11.84 8.59 -15.38
N VAL A 218 -11.96 7.58 -14.53
CA VAL A 218 -12.74 6.36 -14.79
C VAL A 218 -13.64 6.05 -13.61
N SER A 219 -14.68 5.24 -13.84
CA SER A 219 -15.44 4.62 -12.76
C SER A 219 -14.96 3.21 -12.51
N LEU A 220 -15.07 2.75 -11.26
CA LEU A 220 -14.64 1.42 -10.84
C LEU A 220 -15.84 0.67 -10.28
N GLU A 221 -16.01 -0.58 -10.70
CA GLU A 221 -17.02 -1.49 -10.17
C GLU A 221 -16.32 -2.59 -9.39
N ILE A 222 -16.65 -2.73 -8.10
CA ILE A 222 -16.00 -3.65 -7.17
C ILE A 222 -17.01 -4.71 -6.74
N ASP A 223 -16.64 -5.97 -6.90
CA ASP A 223 -17.33 -7.12 -6.35
C ASP A 223 -16.78 -7.40 -4.94
N SER A 224 -17.50 -6.96 -3.91
CA SER A 224 -17.06 -7.06 -2.52
C SER A 224 -16.86 -8.52 -2.06
N ALA A 225 -17.60 -9.46 -2.64
CA ALA A 225 -17.48 -10.88 -2.33
C ALA A 225 -16.17 -11.50 -2.88
N ARG A 226 -15.52 -10.83 -3.85
CA ARG A 226 -14.24 -11.27 -4.42
C ARG A 226 -13.03 -10.61 -3.77
N VAL A 227 -13.22 -9.63 -2.92
CA VAL A 227 -12.11 -9.02 -2.19
C VAL A 227 -11.56 -10.04 -1.19
N PRO A 228 -10.29 -10.44 -1.30
CA PRO A 228 -9.73 -11.41 -0.38
C PRO A 228 -9.56 -10.79 1.01
N LEU A 229 -9.99 -11.50 2.04
CA LEU A 229 -9.90 -11.07 3.43
C LEU A 229 -8.90 -11.95 4.19
N LEU A 230 -8.20 -11.35 5.15
CA LEU A 230 -7.45 -12.08 6.16
C LEU A 230 -8.42 -12.87 7.05
N LYS A 231 -8.05 -14.10 7.38
CA LYS A 231 -8.84 -14.93 8.30
C LYS A 231 -9.01 -14.21 9.64
N GLY A 232 -10.21 -14.15 10.16
CA GLY A 232 -10.55 -13.49 11.42
C GLY A 232 -10.81 -11.98 11.30
N ALA A 233 -10.51 -11.35 10.17
CA ALA A 233 -10.73 -9.92 9.99
C ALA A 233 -12.23 -9.54 10.06
N LEU A 234 -13.09 -10.34 9.43
CA LEU A 234 -14.54 -10.07 9.41
C LEU A 234 -15.13 -10.20 10.82
N GLU A 235 -14.73 -11.22 11.56
CA GLU A 235 -15.16 -11.46 12.95
C GLU A 235 -14.71 -10.33 13.87
N LEU A 236 -13.44 -9.88 13.77
CA LEU A 236 -12.92 -8.76 14.55
C LEU A 236 -13.61 -7.44 14.18
N ALA A 237 -13.90 -7.21 12.90
CA ALA A 237 -14.69 -6.05 12.47
C ALA A 237 -16.12 -6.08 13.07
N GLY A 238 -16.76 -7.25 13.15
CA GLY A 238 -18.04 -7.45 13.84
C GLY A 238 -17.96 -7.16 15.34
N GLN A 239 -16.83 -7.43 15.97
CA GLN A 239 -16.54 -7.08 17.37
C GLN A 239 -16.14 -5.61 17.56
N LYS A 240 -16.22 -4.78 16.52
CA LYS A 240 -15.86 -3.34 16.54
C LYS A 240 -14.39 -3.06 16.76
N MET A 241 -13.50 -3.98 16.42
CA MET A 241 -12.04 -3.75 16.41
C MET A 241 -11.64 -2.89 15.21
N LEU A 242 -12.27 -1.73 15.05
CA LEU A 242 -12.06 -0.81 13.94
C LEU A 242 -10.95 0.20 14.25
N THR A 243 -10.19 0.57 13.23
CA THR A 243 -9.20 1.65 13.35
C THR A 243 -9.89 3.02 13.29
N SER A 244 -9.23 4.05 13.81
CA SER A 244 -9.69 5.45 13.61
C SER A 244 -9.68 5.83 12.12
N GLY A 245 -8.83 5.17 11.31
CA GLY A 245 -8.73 5.36 9.87
C GLY A 245 -9.99 4.98 9.11
N ASP A 246 -10.82 4.03 9.56
CA ASP A 246 -12.10 3.69 8.91
C ASP A 246 -12.97 4.94 8.72
N LYS A 247 -13.13 5.76 9.76
CA LYS A 247 -13.92 6.99 9.71
C LYS A 247 -13.30 8.02 8.77
N THR A 248 -12.02 8.29 8.92
CA THR A 248 -11.31 9.30 8.10
C THR A 248 -11.26 8.92 6.63
N ASN A 249 -11.14 7.63 6.31
CA ASN A 249 -11.15 7.14 4.93
C ASN A 249 -12.54 7.25 4.29
N ARG A 250 -13.62 7.02 5.06
CA ARG A 250 -14.99 7.29 4.57
C ARG A 250 -15.20 8.78 4.29
N GLU A 251 -14.74 9.65 5.18
CA GLU A 251 -14.81 11.11 5.00
C GLU A 251 -13.98 11.57 3.78
N PHE A 252 -12.80 10.99 3.57
CA PHE A 252 -11.92 11.27 2.42
C PHE A 252 -12.59 10.96 1.08
N VAL A 253 -13.22 9.80 0.97
CA VAL A 253 -13.90 9.38 -0.27
C VAL A 253 -15.26 10.09 -0.44
N GLY A 254 -15.95 10.40 0.66
CA GLY A 254 -17.23 11.11 0.67
C GLY A 254 -18.31 10.43 -0.19
N SER A 255 -18.94 11.21 -1.07
CA SER A 255 -20.01 10.72 -1.98
C SER A 255 -19.48 10.01 -3.23
N GLY A 256 -18.17 9.83 -3.36
CA GLY A 256 -17.54 9.18 -4.52
C GLY A 256 -17.78 7.67 -4.60
N VAL A 257 -18.18 7.04 -3.49
CA VAL A 257 -18.51 5.61 -3.40
C VAL A 257 -20.00 5.41 -3.18
N ALA A 258 -20.62 4.56 -4.00
CA ALA A 258 -21.95 4.01 -3.75
C ALA A 258 -21.84 2.53 -3.37
N LEU A 259 -22.51 2.16 -2.29
CA LEU A 259 -22.60 0.80 -1.79
C LEU A 259 -23.96 0.25 -2.13
N ARG A 260 -24.06 -0.92 -2.77
CA ARG A 260 -25.35 -1.61 -2.97
C ARG A 260 -25.89 -2.13 -1.64
N GLU A 261 -27.18 -2.21 -1.54
CA GLU A 261 -27.87 -2.84 -0.40
C GLU A 261 -27.46 -4.30 -0.23
N GLY A 262 -27.40 -4.77 1.02
CA GLY A 262 -27.08 -6.16 1.36
C GLY A 262 -25.61 -6.46 1.63
N ILE A 263 -24.70 -5.50 1.45
CA ILE A 263 -23.29 -5.68 1.85
C ILE A 263 -23.19 -5.59 3.39
N PRO A 264 -22.61 -6.60 4.07
CA PRO A 264 -22.46 -6.57 5.52
C PRO A 264 -21.68 -5.35 6.02
N PRO A 265 -22.11 -4.67 7.09
CA PRO A 265 -21.41 -3.50 7.64
C PRO A 265 -19.95 -3.76 7.99
N GLU A 266 -19.64 -4.97 8.48
CA GLU A 266 -18.30 -5.42 8.81
C GLU A 266 -17.40 -5.46 7.57
N LEU A 267 -17.94 -5.96 6.45
CA LEU A 267 -17.22 -5.99 5.17
C LEU A 267 -16.99 -4.57 4.65
N ILE A 268 -17.99 -3.69 4.76
CA ILE A 268 -17.83 -2.28 4.39
C ILE A 268 -16.68 -1.64 5.19
N SER A 269 -16.62 -1.90 6.51
CA SER A 269 -15.53 -1.39 7.34
C SER A 269 -14.16 -1.93 6.88
N LEU A 270 -14.06 -3.20 6.51
CA LEU A 270 -12.83 -3.76 5.97
C LEU A 270 -12.38 -3.13 4.64
N LEU A 271 -13.32 -2.72 3.79
CA LEU A 271 -13.00 -2.03 2.53
C LEU A 271 -12.40 -0.63 2.75
N PHE A 272 -12.70 0.01 3.88
CA PHE A 272 -12.12 1.29 4.30
C PHE A 272 -10.98 1.14 5.31
N ASP A 273 -10.69 -0.08 5.78
CA ASP A 273 -9.67 -0.34 6.80
C ASP A 273 -8.28 0.01 6.29
N PRO A 274 -7.51 0.87 7.00
CA PRO A 274 -6.11 1.10 6.69
C PRO A 274 -5.32 -0.20 6.67
N GLN A 275 -4.48 -0.38 5.65
CA GLN A 275 -3.59 -1.52 5.55
C GLN A 275 -2.15 -1.08 5.83
N THR A 276 -1.34 -1.97 6.39
CA THR A 276 0.11 -1.80 6.49
C THR A 276 0.77 -2.87 5.64
N ALA A 277 1.74 -2.48 4.82
CA ALA A 277 2.40 -3.34 3.85
C ALA A 277 1.38 -4.19 3.05
N GLY A 278 0.34 -3.53 2.57
CA GLY A 278 -0.80 -4.18 1.90
C GLY A 278 -0.47 -4.73 0.52
N GLY A 279 -1.50 -5.11 -0.22
CA GLY A 279 -1.35 -5.66 -1.56
C GLY A 279 -1.20 -4.58 -2.63
N ILE A 280 -0.54 -4.90 -3.73
CA ILE A 280 -0.57 -4.05 -4.92
C ILE A 280 -1.86 -4.31 -5.69
N LEU A 281 -2.57 -3.24 -5.98
CA LEU A 281 -3.75 -3.18 -6.83
C LEU A 281 -3.31 -2.76 -8.23
N MET A 282 -3.77 -3.47 -9.25
CA MET A 282 -3.40 -3.23 -10.65
C MET A 282 -4.62 -3.13 -11.54
N SER A 283 -4.61 -2.20 -12.51
CA SER A 283 -5.53 -2.21 -13.65
C SER A 283 -4.90 -3.00 -14.80
N VAL A 284 -5.59 -4.04 -15.27
CA VAL A 284 -5.02 -5.08 -16.13
C VAL A 284 -5.89 -5.30 -17.35
N PRO A 285 -5.36 -5.19 -18.59
CA PRO A 285 -6.08 -5.57 -19.81
C PRO A 285 -6.60 -7.02 -19.71
N GLN A 286 -7.87 -7.22 -20.04
CA GLN A 286 -8.58 -8.49 -19.84
C GLN A 286 -7.83 -9.71 -20.39
N GLN A 287 -7.20 -9.56 -21.57
CA GLN A 287 -6.44 -10.63 -22.22
C GLN A 287 -5.16 -11.06 -21.47
N LYS A 288 -4.63 -10.19 -20.58
CA LYS A 288 -3.39 -10.48 -19.79
C LYS A 288 -3.69 -11.12 -18.44
N VAL A 289 -4.92 -11.00 -17.93
CA VAL A 289 -5.29 -11.36 -16.54
C VAL A 289 -4.97 -12.81 -16.21
N LYS A 290 -5.31 -13.77 -17.09
CA LYS A 290 -5.10 -15.19 -16.83
C LYS A 290 -3.62 -15.51 -16.61
N SER A 291 -2.74 -15.01 -17.48
CA SER A 291 -1.29 -15.26 -17.42
C SER A 291 -0.66 -14.50 -16.24
N LEU A 292 -1.10 -13.26 -15.99
CA LEU A 292 -0.66 -12.47 -14.85
C LEU A 292 -0.99 -13.17 -13.51
N LEU A 293 -2.24 -13.61 -13.32
CA LEU A 293 -2.64 -14.32 -12.11
C LEU A 293 -1.87 -15.64 -11.93
N ALA A 294 -1.56 -16.35 -13.00
CA ALA A 294 -0.73 -17.56 -12.92
C ALA A 294 0.70 -17.26 -12.41
N GLN A 295 1.26 -16.09 -12.78
CA GLN A 295 2.54 -15.63 -12.25
C GLN A 295 2.43 -15.16 -10.80
N LEU A 296 1.47 -14.27 -10.50
CA LEU A 296 1.29 -13.67 -9.18
C LEU A 296 1.00 -14.70 -8.09
N ARG A 297 0.18 -15.72 -8.37
CA ARG A 297 -0.23 -16.74 -7.40
C ARG A 297 0.90 -17.65 -6.92
N ARG A 298 2.05 -17.62 -7.56
CA ARG A 298 3.26 -18.29 -7.06
C ARG A 298 3.78 -17.67 -5.75
N THR A 299 3.58 -16.34 -5.60
CA THR A 299 3.98 -15.58 -4.42
C THR A 299 2.78 -15.16 -3.58
N TYR A 300 1.66 -14.80 -4.22
CA TYR A 300 0.45 -14.31 -3.59
C TYR A 300 -0.73 -15.26 -3.88
N PRO A 301 -0.94 -16.33 -3.09
CA PRO A 301 -1.99 -17.33 -3.38
C PRO A 301 -3.40 -16.74 -3.47
N SER A 302 -3.67 -15.64 -2.72
CA SER A 302 -4.95 -14.93 -2.70
C SER A 302 -5.14 -13.95 -3.87
N ALA A 303 -4.14 -13.75 -4.74
CA ALA A 303 -4.26 -12.80 -5.85
C ALA A 303 -5.46 -13.11 -6.74
N GLY A 304 -6.29 -12.10 -6.98
CA GLY A 304 -7.54 -12.28 -7.71
C GLY A 304 -8.09 -11.00 -8.32
N VAL A 305 -9.04 -11.18 -9.22
CA VAL A 305 -9.84 -10.09 -9.78
C VAL A 305 -10.89 -9.69 -8.77
N ILE A 306 -10.90 -8.42 -8.38
CA ILE A 306 -11.85 -7.85 -7.43
C ILE A 306 -12.89 -6.92 -8.07
N GLY A 307 -12.74 -6.60 -9.36
CA GLY A 307 -13.61 -5.65 -10.03
C GLY A 307 -13.15 -5.33 -11.45
N ARG A 308 -13.70 -4.25 -12.00
CA ARG A 308 -13.41 -3.78 -13.34
C ARG A 308 -13.42 -2.25 -13.44
N VAL A 309 -12.78 -1.74 -14.47
CA VAL A 309 -12.78 -0.33 -14.85
C VAL A 309 -13.90 -0.07 -15.85
N ALA A 310 -14.73 0.90 -15.58
CA ALA A 310 -15.83 1.38 -16.43
C ALA A 310 -15.55 2.80 -16.94
N GLY A 311 -16.37 3.27 -17.89
CA GLY A 311 -16.33 4.67 -18.32
C GLY A 311 -16.67 5.62 -17.17
N TRP A 312 -16.13 6.85 -17.20
CA TRP A 312 -16.38 7.85 -16.16
C TRP A 312 -17.87 8.11 -15.94
N GLY A 313 -18.28 8.08 -14.69
CA GLY A 313 -19.66 8.31 -14.27
C GLY A 313 -19.75 8.70 -12.78
N ASN A 314 -20.97 8.84 -12.29
CA ASN A 314 -21.25 9.08 -10.87
C ASN A 314 -22.17 7.95 -10.34
N PRO A 315 -21.78 7.21 -9.31
CA PRO A 315 -20.57 7.37 -8.50
C PRO A 315 -19.29 6.97 -9.24
N ALA A 316 -18.14 7.44 -8.76
CA ALA A 316 -16.87 7.03 -9.31
C ALA A 316 -16.51 5.59 -8.92
N ILE A 317 -16.98 5.11 -7.76
CA ILE A 317 -16.84 3.71 -7.33
C ILE A 317 -18.22 3.14 -7.00
N LEU A 318 -18.56 2.02 -7.59
CA LEU A 318 -19.75 1.22 -7.26
C LEU A 318 -19.31 -0.10 -6.64
N VAL A 319 -19.73 -0.37 -5.41
CA VAL A 319 -19.49 -1.64 -4.70
C VAL A 319 -20.78 -2.47 -4.68
N HIS A 320 -20.71 -3.73 -5.06
CA HIS A 320 -21.82 -4.70 -5.07
C HIS A 320 -21.40 -6.06 -4.51
#